data_02d299c77bd298cdc7b31f43a0fdcbb6
#
_entry.id   02d299c77bd298cdc7b31f43a0fdcbb6
#
_cell.length_a   1.000
_cell.length_b   1.000
_cell.length_c   1.000
_cell.angle_alpha   90.00
_cell.angle_beta   90.00
_cell.angle_gamma   90.00
#
_symmetry.space_group_name_H-M   'P 1'
#
loop_
_entity.id
_entity.type
_entity.pdbx_description
1 polymer ?
#
loop_
_entity_poly.entity_id
_entity_poly.type
_entity_poly.pdbx_seq_one_letter_code
_entity_poly.pdbx_strand_id
1 'polypeptide(L)'
;TKDMTIGNRRRRPEEDGMETRVCIPGHMQRGGSPSAYDRVLATQFGSYAAKLVEMERYGVTVAMVNNRVIANRLEDIAGKTRNVPEGCELLTVARRMGVAWAEVFLNQPKK
;
A
#
# COMPACT_ATOMS: atom_id res chain seq x y z
N THR A 1 -18.82 -17.62 5.54
CA THR A 1 -17.64 -16.78 5.30
C THR A 1 -16.78 -16.85 6.56
N LYS A 2 -15.80 -17.74 6.58
CA LYS A 2 -14.86 -17.85 7.69
C LYS A 2 -13.94 -16.64 7.67
N ASP A 3 -14.05 -15.86 8.71
CA ASP A 3 -13.12 -14.79 9.06
C ASP A 3 -11.70 -15.37 9.12
N MET A 4 -10.88 -15.07 8.13
CA MET A 4 -9.45 -15.35 8.20
C MET A 4 -8.78 -14.26 9.04
N THR A 5 -9.10 -14.27 10.30
CA THR A 5 -8.33 -13.54 11.29
C THR A 5 -7.06 -14.34 11.51
N ILE A 6 -6.02 -14.02 10.75
CA ILE A 6 -4.65 -14.45 11.07
C ILE A 6 -4.42 -14.00 12.50
N GLY A 7 -4.12 -14.97 13.36
CA GLY A 7 -4.08 -14.83 14.78
C GLY A 7 -3.32 -13.61 15.26
N ASN A 8 -4.06 -12.57 15.51
CA ASN A 8 -3.61 -11.38 16.19
C ASN A 8 -3.48 -11.76 17.68
N ARG A 9 -2.32 -12.27 18.07
CA ARG A 9 -1.93 -12.19 19.48
C ARG A 9 -1.80 -10.69 19.77
N ARG A 10 -2.92 -10.11 20.18
CA ARG A 10 -2.91 -8.79 20.80
C ARG A 10 -1.94 -8.89 21.98
N ARG A 11 -0.72 -8.39 21.83
CA ARG A 11 0.08 -8.05 23.01
C ARG A 11 -0.77 -7.07 23.79
N ARG A 12 -0.97 -7.37 25.06
CA ARG A 12 -1.76 -6.49 25.92
C ARG A 12 -1.00 -5.18 26.02
N PRO A 13 -1.66 -4.02 25.88
CA PRO A 13 -1.02 -2.70 25.96
C PRO A 13 -0.34 -2.43 27.31
N GLU A 14 -0.52 -3.31 28.26
CA GLU A 14 -0.08 -3.15 29.66
C GLU A 14 1.40 -3.48 29.90
N GLU A 15 2.08 -4.16 28.95
CA GLU A 15 3.45 -4.59 29.18
C GLU A 15 4.50 -3.51 28.92
N ASP A 16 4.23 -2.54 28.03
CA ASP A 16 5.23 -1.54 27.61
C ASP A 16 4.82 -0.08 27.88
N GLY A 17 3.63 0.17 28.43
CA GLY A 17 3.12 1.52 28.68
C GLY A 17 2.86 2.35 27.41
N MET A 18 2.98 1.74 26.22
CA MET A 18 2.72 2.39 24.93
C MET A 18 1.37 2.00 24.36
N GLU A 19 0.57 3.00 23.96
CA GLU A 19 -0.69 2.76 23.28
C GLU A 19 -0.41 2.22 21.87
N THR A 20 -0.87 0.99 21.60
CA THR A 20 -0.74 0.35 20.28
C THR A 20 -2.10 0.24 19.64
N ARG A 21 -2.27 0.82 18.45
CA ARG A 21 -3.46 0.69 17.62
C ARG A 21 -3.12 -0.10 16.36
N VAL A 22 -3.98 -1.06 16.03
CA VAL A 22 -3.83 -1.86 14.80
C VAL A 22 -4.85 -1.37 13.77
N CYS A 23 -4.35 -0.99 12.60
CA CYS A 23 -5.18 -0.70 11.44
C CYS A 23 -4.81 -1.70 10.33
N ILE A 24 -5.79 -2.43 9.82
CA ILE A 24 -5.61 -3.39 8.73
C ILE A 24 -6.45 -2.89 7.53
N PRO A 25 -5.92 -1.97 6.72
CA PRO A 25 -6.59 -1.48 5.53
C PRO A 25 -6.53 -2.55 4.45
N GLY A 26 -7.62 -3.25 4.25
CA GLY A 26 -7.76 -4.26 3.20
C GLY A 26 -8.80 -3.85 2.18
N HIS A 27 -9.97 -4.45 2.26
CA HIS A 27 -11.10 -4.21 1.35
C HIS A 27 -11.54 -2.74 1.28
N MET A 28 -11.32 -1.96 2.32
CA MET A 28 -11.67 -0.53 2.35
C MET A 28 -10.89 0.30 1.32
N GLN A 29 -9.65 -0.10 1.01
CA GLN A 29 -8.81 0.62 0.05
C GLN A 29 -8.94 0.09 -1.36
N ARG A 30 -9.21 -1.18 -1.53
CA ARG A 30 -9.18 -1.84 -2.82
C ARG A 30 -10.50 -2.52 -3.19
N GLY A 31 -11.15 -3.21 -2.26
CA GLY A 31 -12.25 -4.11 -2.50
C GLY A 31 -11.86 -5.40 -3.24
N GLY A 32 -12.77 -6.36 -3.29
CA GLY A 32 -12.60 -7.61 -4.04
C GLY A 32 -11.53 -8.57 -3.48
N SER A 33 -11.41 -9.72 -4.14
CA SER A 33 -10.41 -10.73 -3.81
C SER A 33 -9.04 -10.40 -4.42
N PRO A 34 -7.93 -10.76 -3.76
CA PRO A 34 -6.59 -10.54 -4.33
C PRO A 34 -6.37 -11.38 -5.58
N SER A 35 -5.69 -10.80 -6.56
CA SER A 35 -5.22 -11.51 -7.74
C SER A 35 -4.03 -12.42 -7.40
N ALA A 36 -3.62 -13.29 -8.34
CA ALA A 36 -2.39 -14.07 -8.18
C ALA A 36 -1.17 -13.17 -8.00
N TYR A 37 -1.10 -12.06 -8.74
CA TYR A 37 -0.03 -11.07 -8.60
C TYR A 37 0.01 -10.44 -7.21
N ASP A 38 -1.14 -10.04 -6.67
CA ASP A 38 -1.23 -9.47 -5.32
C ASP A 38 -0.70 -10.44 -4.26
N ARG A 39 -1.00 -11.73 -4.41
CA ARG A 39 -0.54 -12.77 -3.46
C ARG A 39 0.97 -12.96 -3.50
N VAL A 40 1.54 -13.02 -4.69
CA VAL A 40 3.00 -13.13 -4.87
C VAL A 40 3.70 -11.91 -4.31
N LEU A 41 3.23 -10.71 -4.65
CA LEU A 41 3.79 -9.46 -4.17
C LEU A 41 3.72 -9.36 -2.64
N ALA A 42 2.58 -9.69 -2.04
CA ALA A 42 2.42 -9.70 -0.59
C ALA A 42 3.36 -10.69 0.10
N THR A 43 3.57 -11.85 -0.49
CA THR A 43 4.51 -12.87 0.02
C THR A 43 5.95 -12.36 -0.04
N GLN A 44 6.34 -11.74 -1.13
CA GLN A 44 7.68 -11.15 -1.29
C GLN A 44 7.91 -10.04 -0.25
N PHE A 45 6.94 -9.16 -0.06
CA PHE A 45 7.03 -8.08 0.93
C PHE A 45 7.09 -8.62 2.35
N GLY A 46 6.22 -9.56 2.70
CA GLY A 46 6.19 -10.16 4.04
C GLY A 46 7.47 -10.91 4.37
N SER A 47 8.00 -11.70 3.43
CA SER A 47 9.27 -12.41 3.59
C SER A 47 10.45 -11.45 3.80
N TYR A 48 10.51 -10.38 3.02
CA TYR A 48 11.58 -9.40 3.15
C TYR A 48 11.46 -8.57 4.44
N ALA A 49 10.23 -8.21 4.83
CA ALA A 49 9.99 -7.53 6.09
C ALA A 49 10.42 -8.37 7.30
N ALA A 50 10.12 -9.68 7.29
CA ALA A 50 10.56 -10.60 8.34
C ALA A 50 12.10 -10.63 8.45
N LYS A 51 12.79 -10.67 7.31
CA LYS A 51 14.26 -10.61 7.27
C LYS A 51 14.81 -9.29 7.84
N LEU A 52 14.15 -8.16 7.56
CA LEU A 52 14.55 -6.87 8.13
C LEU A 52 14.41 -6.85 9.65
N VAL A 53 13.35 -7.45 10.18
CA VAL A 53 13.15 -7.61 11.64
C VAL A 53 14.23 -8.51 12.25
N GLU A 54 14.55 -9.64 11.61
CA GLU A 54 15.62 -10.54 12.05
C GLU A 54 16.98 -9.83 12.09
N MET A 55 17.22 -8.92 11.15
CA MET A 55 18.44 -8.09 11.08
C MET A 55 18.37 -6.82 11.96
N GLU A 56 17.32 -6.67 12.76
CA GLU A 56 17.07 -5.49 13.62
C GLU A 56 17.08 -4.15 12.85
N ARG A 57 16.73 -4.19 11.57
CA ARG A 57 16.64 -3.00 10.71
C ARG A 57 15.24 -2.38 10.77
N TYR A 58 15.08 -1.47 11.70
CA TYR A 58 13.83 -0.73 11.94
C TYR A 58 13.84 0.65 11.26
N GLY A 59 12.71 1.34 11.30
CA GLY A 59 12.57 2.67 10.69
C GLY A 59 12.57 2.64 9.16
N VAL A 60 12.19 1.51 8.57
CA VAL A 60 12.14 1.29 7.12
C VAL A 60 10.78 0.78 6.68
N THR A 61 10.45 0.97 5.41
CA THR A 61 9.31 0.33 4.75
C THR A 61 9.80 -0.53 3.58
N VAL A 62 9.03 -1.55 3.26
CA VAL A 62 9.30 -2.42 2.11
C VAL A 62 8.69 -1.82 0.86
N ALA A 63 9.42 -1.82 -0.25
CA ALA A 63 8.96 -1.31 -1.52
C ALA A 63 9.42 -2.19 -2.69
N MET A 64 8.70 -2.11 -3.82
CA MET A 64 9.07 -2.74 -5.07
C MET A 64 9.65 -1.69 -6.02
N VAL A 65 10.88 -1.85 -6.43
CA VAL A 65 11.56 -0.98 -7.40
C VAL A 65 12.26 -1.84 -8.44
N ASN A 66 11.95 -1.61 -9.71
CA ASN A 66 12.50 -2.39 -10.84
C ASN A 66 12.42 -3.91 -10.61
N ASN A 67 11.26 -4.39 -10.20
CA ASN A 67 10.98 -5.80 -9.90
C ASN A 67 11.87 -6.42 -8.80
N ARG A 68 12.40 -5.59 -7.91
CA ARG A 68 13.16 -6.02 -6.73
C ARG A 68 12.57 -5.42 -5.48
N VAL A 69 12.51 -6.22 -4.43
CA VAL A 69 12.08 -5.76 -3.11
C VAL A 69 13.24 -5.06 -2.43
N ILE A 70 13.02 -3.83 -2.00
CA ILE A 70 13.99 -2.98 -1.32
C ILE A 70 13.42 -2.42 -0.03
N ALA A 71 14.28 -1.89 0.82
CA ALA A 71 13.89 -1.14 2.01
C ALA A 71 14.18 0.36 1.81
N ASN A 72 13.16 1.19 2.02
CA ASN A 72 13.29 2.64 2.05
C ASN A 72 13.25 3.12 3.51
N ARG A 73 14.05 4.11 3.85
CA ARG A 73 13.97 4.74 5.17
C ARG A 73 12.67 5.53 5.29
N LEU A 74 12.01 5.43 6.43
CA LEU A 74 10.78 6.19 6.69
C LEU A 74 11.02 7.70 6.60
N GLU A 75 12.17 8.18 7.02
CA GLU A 75 12.57 9.59 6.93
C GLU A 75 12.58 10.11 5.47
N ASP A 76 12.97 9.26 4.52
CA ASP A 76 13.09 9.64 3.12
C ASP A 76 11.74 9.78 2.41
N ILE A 77 10.71 9.12 2.94
CA ILE A 77 9.36 9.09 2.36
C ILE A 77 8.34 9.89 3.17
N ALA A 78 8.63 10.20 4.43
CA ALA A 78 7.72 10.94 5.30
C ALA A 78 7.38 12.31 4.70
N GLY A 79 6.10 12.65 4.72
CA GLY A 79 5.59 13.92 4.18
C GLY A 79 5.61 14.03 2.65
N LYS A 80 5.97 12.97 1.93
CA LYS A 80 5.98 12.94 0.46
C LYS A 80 4.80 12.11 -0.06
N THR A 81 3.99 12.70 -0.93
CA THR A 81 2.92 12.00 -1.63
C THR A 81 3.35 11.67 -3.05
N ARG A 82 3.22 10.40 -3.43
CA ARG A 82 3.46 9.98 -4.81
C ARG A 82 2.18 10.16 -5.62
N ASN A 83 2.13 11.20 -6.42
CA ASN A 83 1.04 11.42 -7.36
C ASN A 83 1.25 10.62 -8.66
N VAL A 84 0.16 10.39 -9.38
CA VAL A 84 0.22 9.79 -10.72
C VAL A 84 0.79 10.84 -11.67
N PRO A 85 1.88 10.55 -12.41
CA PRO A 85 2.44 11.49 -13.37
C PRO A 85 1.45 11.78 -14.51
N GLU A 86 1.37 13.04 -14.97
CA GLU A 86 0.47 13.42 -16.07
C GLU A 86 0.74 12.66 -17.36
N GLY A 87 2.01 12.31 -17.63
CA GLY A 87 2.41 11.48 -18.78
C GLY A 87 2.31 9.97 -18.58
N CYS A 88 1.61 9.49 -17.55
CA CYS A 88 1.45 8.07 -17.31
C CYS A 88 0.70 7.38 -18.46
N GLU A 89 1.27 6.31 -19.02
CA GLU A 89 0.67 5.54 -20.11
C GLU A 89 -0.74 5.03 -19.78
N LEU A 90 -0.96 4.61 -18.53
CA LEU A 90 -2.28 4.16 -18.09
C LEU A 90 -3.34 5.24 -18.16
N LEU A 91 -2.98 6.51 -17.94
CA LEU A 91 -3.90 7.64 -18.13
C LEU A 91 -4.26 7.82 -19.60
N THR A 92 -3.30 7.65 -20.48
CA THR A 92 -3.51 7.71 -21.92
C THR A 92 -4.44 6.61 -22.39
N VAL A 93 -4.23 5.39 -21.91
CA VAL A 93 -5.12 4.24 -22.21
C VAL A 93 -6.54 4.50 -21.72
N ALA A 94 -6.70 4.96 -20.47
CA ALA A 94 -8.01 5.24 -19.89
C ALA A 94 -8.75 6.35 -20.67
N ARG A 95 -8.06 7.40 -21.14
CA ARG A 95 -8.65 8.43 -22.02
C ARG A 95 -9.14 7.83 -23.35
N ARG A 96 -8.33 6.99 -23.97
CA ARG A 96 -8.71 6.32 -25.24
C ARG A 96 -9.93 5.41 -25.07
N MET A 97 -10.08 4.81 -23.89
CA MET A 97 -11.24 3.98 -23.55
C MET A 97 -12.48 4.79 -23.12
N GLY A 98 -12.41 6.10 -23.05
CA GLY A 98 -13.53 6.96 -22.65
C GLY A 98 -13.84 6.90 -21.16
N VAL A 99 -12.88 6.49 -20.31
CA VAL A 99 -13.05 6.50 -18.86
C VAL A 99 -13.11 7.96 -18.38
N ALA A 100 -14.18 8.30 -17.67
CA ALA A 100 -14.34 9.62 -17.07
C ALA A 100 -13.53 9.74 -15.79
N TRP A 101 -12.84 10.87 -15.60
CA TRP A 101 -12.13 11.22 -14.41
C TRP A 101 -12.25 12.71 -14.07
N ALA A 102 -11.73 13.15 -12.94
CA ALA A 102 -11.95 14.48 -12.38
C ALA A 102 -11.65 15.65 -13.34
N GLU A 103 -10.68 15.50 -14.25
CA GLU A 103 -10.32 16.50 -15.25
C GLU A 103 -11.48 16.90 -16.16
N VAL A 104 -12.33 15.92 -16.50
CA VAL A 104 -13.53 16.14 -17.35
C VAL A 104 -14.55 17.01 -16.64
N PHE A 105 -14.63 16.91 -15.32
CA PHE A 105 -15.60 17.68 -14.53
C PHE A 105 -15.10 19.12 -14.22
N LEU A 106 -13.79 19.31 -14.13
CA LEU A 106 -13.20 20.62 -13.84
C LEU A 106 -13.23 21.57 -15.04
N ASN A 107 -13.23 21.03 -16.26
CA ASN A 107 -13.22 21.80 -17.52
C ASN A 107 -14.60 21.97 -18.17
N GLN A 108 -15.70 21.60 -17.51
CA GLN A 108 -17.03 21.91 -18.03
C GLN A 108 -17.33 23.39 -17.81
N PRO A 109 -17.65 24.16 -18.87
CA PRO A 109 -18.09 25.54 -18.69
C PRO A 109 -19.34 25.53 -17.83
N LYS A 110 -19.30 26.30 -16.76
CA LYS A 110 -20.50 26.54 -15.92
C LYS A 110 -21.56 27.12 -16.80
N LYS A 111 -22.66 26.36 -17.02
CA LYS A 111 -23.88 26.87 -17.65
C LYS A 111 -24.57 27.85 -16.72
#